data_c4f69e0b26002ac41c4a70a7f128aad0
#
_entry.id   c4f69e0b26002ac41c4a70a7f128aad0
#
_cell.length_a   1.000
_cell.length_b   1.000
_cell.length_c   1.000
_cell.angle_alpha   90.00
_cell.angle_beta   90.00
_cell.angle_gamma   90.00
#
_symmetry.space_group_name_H-M   'P 1'
#
loop_
_entity.id
_entity.type
_entity.pdbx_description
1 polymer ?
#
loop_
_entity_poly.entity_id
_entity_poly.type
_entity_poly.pdbx_seq_one_letter_code
_entity_poly.pdbx_strand_id
1 'polypeptide(L)'
;SSTTWQGRQVVDDYAHHPSEVAATLAMARLMVSSGRSPLPCPPKRLVAVFQPHRYTRTAQFLQGFARALSQADALVLAPLYTAGEAAIAGISSEALAAEVRRIRPDLAVSVARDLDDLADQVVLSTVVGDLVLAMGAGDVNGLWNRLQRLEERQSPLALAA
;
A
#
# COMPACT_ATOMS: atom_id res chain seq x y z
N SER A 1 -11.84 -4.60 -4.82
CA SER A 1 -12.63 -5.16 -3.71
C SER A 1 -12.40 -4.37 -2.44
N SER A 2 -13.37 -4.43 -1.52
CA SER A 2 -13.33 -3.70 -0.25
C SER A 2 -13.71 -4.66 0.88
N THR A 3 -12.96 -4.59 1.98
CA THR A 3 -13.20 -5.43 3.15
C THR A 3 -12.76 -4.72 4.43
N THR A 4 -13.15 -5.25 5.57
CA THR A 4 -12.78 -4.71 6.88
C THR A 4 -11.83 -5.67 7.58
N TRP A 5 -10.78 -5.13 8.18
CA TRP A 5 -9.81 -5.89 8.95
C TRP A 5 -9.44 -5.11 10.21
N GLN A 6 -9.77 -5.65 11.38
CA GLN A 6 -9.47 -5.06 12.70
C GLN A 6 -9.75 -3.54 12.79
N GLY A 7 -10.93 -3.11 12.32
CA GLY A 7 -11.33 -1.71 12.32
C GLY A 7 -10.69 -0.84 11.25
N ARG A 8 -9.87 -1.42 10.36
CA ARG A 8 -9.36 -0.76 9.15
C ARG A 8 -10.22 -1.18 7.97
N GLN A 9 -10.34 -0.31 7.01
CA GLN A 9 -10.99 -0.63 5.73
C GLN A 9 -9.89 -0.87 4.70
N VAL A 10 -9.89 -2.04 4.07
CA VAL A 10 -8.88 -2.43 3.10
C VAL A 10 -9.52 -2.48 1.73
N VAL A 11 -8.96 -1.73 0.79
CA VAL A 11 -9.41 -1.66 -0.59
C VAL A 11 -8.26 -2.11 -1.49
N ASP A 12 -8.52 -3.11 -2.33
CA ASP A 12 -7.60 -3.55 -3.37
C ASP A 12 -7.91 -2.86 -4.68
N ASP A 13 -6.89 -2.35 -5.33
CA ASP A 13 -6.97 -1.72 -6.64
C ASP A 13 -5.85 -2.21 -7.54
N TYR A 14 -6.14 -2.43 -8.80
CA TYR A 14 -5.19 -2.93 -9.79
C TYR A 14 -4.28 -1.85 -10.37
N ALA A 15 -4.40 -0.61 -9.91
CA ALA A 15 -3.62 0.53 -10.39
C ALA A 15 -2.11 0.23 -10.34
N HIS A 16 -1.44 0.44 -11.47
CA HIS A 16 -0.02 0.16 -11.63
C HIS A 16 0.70 1.14 -12.56
N HIS A 17 -0.01 2.08 -13.15
CA HIS A 17 0.54 3.20 -13.91
C HIS A 17 0.42 4.48 -13.06
N PRO A 18 1.36 5.46 -13.18
CA PRO A 18 1.31 6.65 -12.32
C PRO A 18 0.00 7.42 -12.37
N SER A 19 -0.62 7.54 -13.53
CA SER A 19 -1.91 8.22 -13.67
C SER A 19 -3.04 7.48 -12.96
N GLU A 20 -3.06 6.15 -13.02
CA GLU A 20 -4.03 5.32 -12.32
C GLU A 20 -3.83 5.42 -10.80
N VAL A 21 -2.59 5.31 -10.35
CA VAL A 21 -2.23 5.43 -8.92
C VAL A 21 -2.63 6.81 -8.39
N ALA A 22 -2.32 7.87 -9.13
CA ALA A 22 -2.69 9.24 -8.76
C ALA A 22 -4.21 9.42 -8.66
N ALA A 23 -4.97 8.89 -9.62
CA ALA A 23 -6.42 9.00 -9.63
C ALA A 23 -7.06 8.22 -8.48
N THR A 24 -6.59 7.00 -8.23
CA THR A 24 -7.09 6.16 -7.12
C THR A 24 -6.80 6.80 -5.77
N LEU A 25 -5.61 7.36 -5.58
CA LEU A 25 -5.24 8.07 -4.35
C LEU A 25 -6.04 9.36 -4.17
N ALA A 26 -6.26 10.11 -5.25
CA ALA A 26 -7.07 11.33 -5.18
C ALA A 26 -8.52 11.02 -4.75
N MET A 27 -9.10 9.95 -5.28
CA MET A 27 -10.43 9.49 -4.87
C MET A 27 -10.46 9.09 -3.39
N ALA A 28 -9.47 8.31 -2.96
CA ALA A 28 -9.35 7.88 -1.56
C ALA A 28 -9.15 9.09 -0.63
N ARG A 29 -8.36 10.07 -1.04
CA ARG A 29 -8.14 11.30 -0.29
C ARG A 29 -9.45 12.09 -0.10
N LEU A 30 -10.32 12.13 -1.11
CA LEU A 30 -11.63 12.75 -0.98
C LEU A 30 -12.51 12.04 0.06
N MET A 31 -12.47 10.72 0.13
CA MET A 31 -13.21 9.96 1.15
C MET A 31 -12.78 10.34 2.56
N VAL A 32 -11.49 10.54 2.79
CA VAL A 32 -10.95 10.96 4.08
C VAL A 32 -11.30 12.41 4.39
N SER A 33 -11.08 13.33 3.43
CA SER A 33 -11.19 14.77 3.63
C SER A 33 -12.64 15.25 3.75
N SER A 34 -13.56 14.66 2.97
CA SER A 34 -14.96 15.08 2.95
C SER A 34 -15.82 14.42 4.03
N GLY A 35 -15.31 13.35 4.66
CA GLY A 35 -16.11 12.50 5.53
C GLY A 35 -17.20 11.74 4.80
N ARG A 36 -17.24 11.77 3.46
CA ARG A 36 -18.19 11.06 2.61
C ARG A 36 -17.52 9.84 2.00
N SER A 37 -18.08 8.68 2.26
CA SER A 37 -17.51 7.43 1.81
C SER A 37 -18.62 6.42 1.57
N PRO A 38 -18.54 5.58 0.51
CA PRO A 38 -19.42 4.43 0.37
C PRO A 38 -19.11 3.33 1.39
N LEU A 39 -18.05 3.50 2.17
CA LEU A 39 -17.63 2.56 3.20
C LEU A 39 -18.51 2.72 4.45
N PRO A 40 -18.65 1.69 5.30
CA PRO A 40 -19.52 1.73 6.48
C PRO A 40 -19.19 2.86 7.47
N CYS A 41 -17.93 3.22 7.59
CA CYS A 41 -17.47 4.33 8.43
C CYS A 41 -16.55 5.24 7.63
N PRO A 42 -16.69 6.58 7.72
CA PRO A 42 -15.76 7.49 7.06
C PRO A 42 -14.33 7.25 7.56
N PRO A 43 -13.36 7.04 6.65
CA PRO A 43 -11.98 6.82 7.06
C PRO A 43 -11.35 8.12 7.59
N LYS A 44 -10.43 7.98 8.55
CA LYS A 44 -9.76 9.11 9.20
C LYS A 44 -8.41 9.41 8.59
N ARG A 45 -7.75 8.42 8.00
CA ARG A 45 -6.39 8.53 7.46
C ARG A 45 -6.23 7.59 6.28
N LEU A 46 -5.42 7.97 5.31
CA LEU A 46 -5.13 7.19 4.11
C LEU A 46 -3.74 6.56 4.21
N VAL A 47 -3.67 5.24 4.23
CA VAL A 47 -2.42 4.48 4.18
C VAL A 47 -2.34 3.80 2.82
N ALA A 48 -1.34 4.15 2.03
CA ALA A 48 -1.12 3.53 0.73
C ALA A 48 -0.17 2.34 0.89
N VAL A 49 -0.52 1.25 0.24
CA VAL A 49 0.35 0.09 0.03
C VAL A 49 0.53 -0.06 -1.47
N PHE A 50 1.75 -0.05 -1.95
CA PHE A 50 2.03 -0.06 -3.38
C PHE A 50 3.12 -1.06 -3.71
N GLN A 51 2.89 -1.85 -4.78
CA GLN A 51 3.90 -2.73 -5.35
C GLN A 51 4.30 -2.22 -6.73
N PRO A 52 5.56 -1.76 -6.90
CA PRO A 52 6.06 -1.45 -8.22
C PRO A 52 6.05 -2.70 -9.11
N HIS A 53 5.61 -2.55 -10.34
CA HIS A 53 5.47 -3.66 -11.29
C HIS A 53 6.41 -3.41 -12.47
N ARG A 54 7.41 -4.25 -12.62
CA ARG A 54 8.49 -4.22 -13.61
C ARG A 54 9.54 -3.13 -13.35
N TYR A 55 10.77 -3.46 -13.64
CA TYR A 55 11.90 -2.52 -13.55
C TYR A 55 11.77 -1.40 -14.57
N THR A 56 11.42 -1.72 -15.82
CA THR A 56 11.32 -0.74 -16.90
C THR A 56 10.27 0.32 -16.60
N ARG A 57 9.09 -0.07 -16.14
CA ARG A 57 8.02 0.88 -15.78
C ARG A 57 8.42 1.73 -14.59
N THR A 58 9.00 1.14 -13.57
CA THR A 58 9.43 1.85 -12.36
C THR A 58 10.51 2.87 -12.69
N ALA A 59 11.48 2.51 -13.53
CA ALA A 59 12.53 3.42 -13.97
C ALA A 59 11.95 4.60 -14.77
N GLN A 60 11.07 4.30 -15.71
CA GLN A 60 10.49 5.31 -16.60
C GLN A 60 9.64 6.34 -15.84
N PHE A 61 8.89 5.89 -14.83
CA PHE A 61 7.89 6.69 -14.15
C PHE A 61 8.19 6.94 -12.66
N LEU A 62 9.45 6.82 -12.26
CA LEU A 62 9.85 6.94 -10.84
C LEU A 62 9.31 8.21 -10.20
N GLN A 63 9.50 9.36 -10.85
CA GLN A 63 9.02 10.67 -10.37
C GLN A 63 7.50 10.73 -10.29
N GLY A 64 6.81 10.21 -11.30
CA GLY A 64 5.36 10.18 -11.34
C GLY A 64 4.77 9.34 -10.22
N PHE A 65 5.32 8.17 -9.95
CA PHE A 65 4.92 7.34 -8.82
C PHE A 65 5.18 8.02 -7.49
N ALA A 66 6.36 8.61 -7.32
CA ALA A 66 6.71 9.27 -6.07
C ALA A 66 5.76 10.44 -5.76
N ARG A 67 5.43 11.25 -6.74
CA ARG A 67 4.47 12.36 -6.59
C ARG A 67 3.08 11.84 -6.24
N ALA A 68 2.60 10.82 -6.95
CA ALA A 68 1.29 10.24 -6.69
C ALA A 68 1.19 9.68 -5.27
N LEU A 69 2.18 8.89 -4.85
CA LEU A 69 2.21 8.26 -3.54
C LEU A 69 2.35 9.25 -2.38
N SER A 70 2.87 10.44 -2.65
CA SER A 70 3.00 11.51 -1.66
C SER A 70 1.66 12.06 -1.16
N GLN A 71 0.55 11.69 -1.77
CA GLN A 71 -0.80 12.06 -1.31
C GLN A 71 -1.25 11.29 -0.08
N ALA A 72 -0.60 10.19 0.27
CA ALA A 72 -0.96 9.37 1.42
C ALA A 72 -0.50 9.99 2.74
N ASP A 73 -1.07 9.50 3.85
CA ASP A 73 -0.64 9.84 5.21
C ASP A 73 0.47 8.92 5.71
N ALA A 74 0.55 7.71 5.15
CA ALA A 74 1.65 6.77 5.35
C ALA A 74 1.76 5.89 4.11
N LEU A 75 2.94 5.35 3.85
CA LEU A 75 3.22 4.53 2.68
C LEU A 75 4.01 3.29 3.07
N VAL A 76 3.53 2.13 2.63
CA VAL A 76 4.25 0.86 2.73
C VAL A 76 4.48 0.34 1.31
N LEU A 77 5.74 0.10 0.96
CA LEU A 77 6.10 -0.41 -0.35
C LEU A 77 6.40 -1.91 -0.27
N ALA A 78 5.74 -2.67 -1.13
CA ALA A 78 6.06 -4.08 -1.35
C ALA A 78 7.32 -4.21 -2.22
N PRO A 79 7.99 -5.37 -2.19
CA PRO A 79 9.09 -5.62 -3.13
C PRO A 79 8.63 -5.47 -4.57
N LEU A 80 9.49 -4.91 -5.42
CA LEU A 80 9.21 -4.76 -6.85
C LEU A 80 8.89 -6.13 -7.47
N TYR A 81 7.79 -6.20 -8.18
CA TYR A 81 7.40 -7.40 -8.92
C TYR A 81 8.08 -7.39 -10.29
N THR A 82 8.97 -8.35 -10.51
CA THR A 82 9.87 -8.33 -11.67
C THR A 82 9.18 -8.67 -12.99
N ALA A 83 8.13 -9.49 -12.95
CA ALA A 83 7.44 -10.01 -14.13
C ALA A 83 8.39 -10.65 -15.14
N GLY A 84 9.47 -11.27 -14.64
CA GLY A 84 10.49 -11.93 -15.48
C GLY A 84 11.52 -11.00 -16.10
N GLU A 85 11.46 -9.70 -15.83
CA GLU A 85 12.45 -8.75 -16.32
C GLU A 85 13.79 -8.89 -15.59
N ALA A 86 14.88 -8.60 -16.29
CA ALA A 86 16.19 -8.46 -15.66
C ALA A 86 16.24 -7.20 -14.80
N ALA A 87 16.98 -7.27 -13.69
CA ALA A 87 17.15 -6.13 -12.80
C ALA A 87 17.84 -4.96 -13.51
N ILE A 88 17.39 -3.75 -13.20
CA ILE A 88 18.03 -2.50 -13.62
C ILE A 88 18.72 -1.90 -12.39
N ALA A 89 20.02 -1.62 -12.50
CA ALA A 89 20.78 -1.05 -11.40
C ALA A 89 20.15 0.27 -10.91
N GLY A 90 20.02 0.41 -9.59
CA GLY A 90 19.45 1.59 -8.98
C GLY A 90 17.92 1.68 -9.00
N ILE A 91 17.22 0.65 -9.53
CA ILE A 91 15.75 0.61 -9.59
C ILE A 91 15.26 -0.48 -8.64
N SER A 92 14.45 -0.07 -7.68
CA SER A 92 13.93 -0.93 -6.60
C SER A 92 12.80 -0.19 -5.86
N SER A 93 12.14 -0.89 -4.95
CA SER A 93 11.20 -0.24 -4.03
C SER A 93 11.90 0.75 -3.11
N GLU A 94 13.15 0.48 -2.70
CA GLU A 94 13.97 1.38 -1.90
C GLU A 94 14.29 2.67 -2.65
N ALA A 95 14.58 2.59 -3.95
CA ALA A 95 14.79 3.78 -4.79
C ALA A 95 13.53 4.64 -4.87
N LEU A 96 12.36 4.02 -4.98
CA LEU A 96 11.09 4.72 -4.96
C LEU A 96 10.84 5.37 -3.59
N ALA A 97 11.12 4.66 -2.50
CA ALA A 97 11.02 5.19 -1.14
C ALA A 97 11.90 6.43 -0.95
N ALA A 98 13.13 6.37 -1.44
CA ALA A 98 14.08 7.50 -1.37
C ALA A 98 13.52 8.73 -2.11
N GLU A 99 12.92 8.53 -3.27
CA GLU A 99 12.32 9.61 -4.05
C GLU A 99 11.09 10.21 -3.36
N VAL A 100 10.24 9.39 -2.75
CA VAL A 100 9.10 9.87 -1.96
C VAL A 100 9.59 10.69 -0.76
N ARG A 101 10.60 10.22 -0.05
CA ARG A 101 11.18 10.94 1.09
C ARG A 101 11.82 12.26 0.69
N ARG A 102 12.37 12.34 -0.51
CA ARG A 102 12.90 13.60 -1.06
C ARG A 102 11.79 14.62 -1.27
N ILE A 103 10.63 14.18 -1.78
CA ILE A 103 9.47 15.05 -2.06
C ILE A 103 8.75 15.42 -0.77
N ARG A 104 8.56 14.44 0.13
CA ARG A 104 7.86 14.63 1.42
C ARG A 104 8.65 14.01 2.57
N PRO A 105 9.63 14.75 3.12
CA PRO A 105 10.46 14.24 4.23
C PRO A 105 9.67 13.86 5.49
N ASP A 106 8.48 14.43 5.68
CA ASP A 106 7.61 14.18 6.83
C ASP A 106 6.74 12.91 6.69
N LEU A 107 6.67 12.32 5.49
CA LEU A 107 5.85 11.14 5.26
C LEU A 107 6.53 9.89 5.82
N ALA A 108 5.78 9.11 6.61
CA ALA A 108 6.25 7.81 7.07
C ALA A 108 6.25 6.82 5.90
N VAL A 109 7.42 6.34 5.52
CA VAL A 109 7.61 5.38 4.42
C VAL A 109 8.38 4.17 4.93
N SER A 110 7.86 2.99 4.68
CA SER A 110 8.55 1.73 4.96
C SER A 110 8.59 0.85 3.70
N VAL A 111 9.60 0.00 3.62
CA VAL A 111 9.79 -0.95 2.51
C VAL A 111 9.85 -2.35 3.08
N ALA A 112 8.96 -3.21 2.61
CA ALA A 112 8.91 -4.60 3.02
C ALA A 112 9.95 -5.44 2.27
N ARG A 113 10.50 -6.45 2.95
CA ARG A 113 11.49 -7.37 2.39
C ARG A 113 10.84 -8.46 1.51
N ASP A 114 9.63 -8.86 1.89
CA ASP A 114 8.80 -9.84 1.21
C ASP A 114 7.33 -9.59 1.53
N LEU A 115 6.43 -10.44 1.04
CA LEU A 115 5.00 -10.23 1.25
C LEU A 115 4.52 -10.53 2.67
N ASP A 116 5.21 -11.40 3.39
CA ASP A 116 4.90 -11.64 4.82
C ASP A 116 5.32 -10.43 5.65
N ASP A 117 6.50 -9.87 5.39
CA ASP A 117 6.95 -8.63 6.00
C ASP A 117 6.03 -7.45 5.61
N LEU A 118 5.49 -7.46 4.40
CA LEU A 118 4.50 -6.46 3.99
C LEU A 118 3.29 -6.45 4.91
N ALA A 119 2.74 -7.62 5.21
CA ALA A 119 1.62 -7.74 6.14
C ALA A 119 1.99 -7.22 7.53
N ASP A 120 3.17 -7.58 8.04
CA ASP A 120 3.66 -7.09 9.33
C ASP A 120 3.82 -5.56 9.33
N GLN A 121 4.37 -4.98 8.27
CA GLN A 121 4.53 -3.53 8.13
C GLN A 121 3.17 -2.82 8.07
N VAL A 122 2.18 -3.40 7.40
CA VAL A 122 0.82 -2.84 7.35
C VAL A 122 0.19 -2.83 8.74
N VAL A 123 0.36 -3.90 9.52
CA VAL A 123 -0.10 -3.93 10.92
C VAL A 123 0.55 -2.80 11.73
N LEU A 124 1.87 -2.64 11.62
CA LEU A 124 2.63 -1.63 12.37
C LEU A 124 2.33 -0.19 11.92
N SER A 125 1.99 0.01 10.66
CA SER A 125 1.80 1.34 10.06
C SER A 125 0.36 1.83 10.12
N THR A 126 -0.58 1.01 10.57
CA THR A 126 -2.01 1.34 10.55
C THR A 126 -2.64 1.27 11.93
N VAL A 127 -3.73 2.00 12.09
CA VAL A 127 -4.57 1.99 13.29
C VAL A 127 -6.04 1.89 12.90
N VAL A 128 -6.90 1.61 13.87
CA VAL A 128 -8.35 1.61 13.69
C VAL A 128 -8.81 2.94 13.08
N GLY A 129 -9.66 2.86 12.07
CA GLY A 129 -10.17 4.02 11.33
C GLY A 129 -9.39 4.36 10.06
N ASP A 130 -8.26 3.69 9.81
CA ASP A 130 -7.50 3.91 8.58
C ASP A 130 -8.18 3.28 7.37
N LEU A 131 -8.04 3.93 6.23
CA LEU A 131 -8.27 3.35 4.91
C LEU A 131 -6.93 2.86 4.38
N VAL A 132 -6.82 1.56 4.18
CA VAL A 132 -5.63 0.92 3.59
C VAL A 132 -5.92 0.65 2.12
N LEU A 133 -5.24 1.36 1.25
CA LEU A 133 -5.40 1.23 -0.20
C LEU A 133 -4.21 0.46 -0.76
N ALA A 134 -4.44 -0.80 -1.13
CA ALA A 134 -3.42 -1.67 -1.70
C ALA A 134 -3.50 -1.63 -3.23
N MET A 135 -2.43 -1.18 -3.86
CA MET A 135 -2.35 -0.98 -5.31
C MET A 135 -1.23 -1.79 -5.94
N GLY A 136 -1.51 -2.39 -7.07
CA GLY A 136 -0.53 -3.12 -7.85
C GLY A 136 -1.15 -4.17 -8.74
N ALA A 137 -0.42 -4.57 -9.77
CA ALA A 137 -0.81 -5.60 -10.74
C ALA A 137 -0.17 -6.97 -10.47
N GLY A 138 0.70 -7.06 -9.47
CA GLY A 138 1.41 -8.27 -9.10
C GLY A 138 0.76 -9.02 -7.93
N ASP A 139 1.60 -9.61 -7.11
CA ASP A 139 1.16 -10.48 -6.00
C ASP A 139 0.77 -9.72 -4.71
N VAL A 140 0.80 -8.40 -4.72
CA VAL A 140 0.30 -7.55 -3.62
C VAL A 140 -1.18 -7.84 -3.30
N ASN A 141 -1.93 -8.33 -4.27
CA ASN A 141 -3.32 -8.75 -4.10
C ASN A 141 -3.48 -9.88 -3.06
N GLY A 142 -2.40 -10.56 -2.70
CA GLY A 142 -2.38 -11.55 -1.63
C GLY A 142 -2.31 -10.96 -0.22
N LEU A 143 -2.17 -9.64 -0.07
CA LEU A 143 -2.05 -8.97 1.23
C LEU A 143 -3.24 -9.27 2.14
N TRP A 144 -4.46 -9.19 1.62
CA TRP A 144 -5.68 -9.43 2.40
C TRP A 144 -5.69 -10.82 3.04
N ASN A 145 -5.34 -11.85 2.27
CA ASN A 145 -5.30 -13.21 2.79
C ASN A 145 -4.24 -13.37 3.90
N ARG A 146 -3.14 -12.63 3.81
CA ARG A 146 -2.10 -12.63 4.84
C ARG A 146 -2.57 -11.94 6.11
N LEU A 147 -3.25 -10.81 6.00
CA LEU A 147 -3.82 -10.08 7.13
C LEU A 147 -4.87 -10.93 7.86
N GLN A 148 -5.75 -11.63 7.12
CA GLN A 148 -6.71 -12.55 7.72
C GLN A 148 -6.04 -13.67 8.50
N ARG A 149 -4.97 -14.26 7.97
CA ARG A 149 -4.23 -15.32 8.67
C ARG A 149 -3.57 -14.82 9.94
N LEU A 150 -3.08 -13.58 9.96
CA LEU A 150 -2.55 -12.96 11.18
C LEU A 150 -3.64 -12.78 12.23
N GLU A 151 -4.82 -12.35 11.83
CA GLU A 151 -5.97 -12.18 12.71
C GLU A 151 -6.39 -13.52 13.32
N GLU A 152 -6.47 -14.58 12.51
CA GLU A 152 -6.80 -15.92 12.96
C GLU A 152 -5.79 -16.45 14.00
N ARG A 153 -4.50 -16.22 13.79
CA ARG A 153 -3.45 -16.61 14.74
C ARG A 153 -3.53 -15.88 16.07
N GLN A 154 -4.06 -14.66 16.08
CA GLN A 154 -4.24 -13.84 17.26
C GLN A 154 -5.60 -14.07 17.95
N SER A 155 -6.46 -14.89 17.35
CA SER A 155 -7.76 -15.23 17.92
C SER A 155 -7.61 -16.00 19.22
N PRO A 156 -8.42 -15.69 20.26
CA PRO A 156 -8.42 -16.46 21.52
C PRO A 156 -8.67 -17.95 21.31
N LEU A 157 -9.47 -18.34 20.30
CA LEU A 157 -9.73 -19.75 19.97
C LEU A 157 -8.49 -20.45 19.42
N ALA A 158 -7.65 -19.77 18.66
CA ALA A 158 -6.40 -20.31 18.15
C ALA A 158 -5.34 -20.45 19.27
N LEU A 159 -5.33 -19.53 20.23
CA LEU A 159 -4.42 -19.57 21.38
C LEU A 159 -4.81 -20.62 22.43
N ALA A 160 -6.07 -21.04 22.47
CA ALA A 160 -6.59 -22.06 23.38
C ALA A 160 -6.37 -23.50 22.87
N ALA A 161 -5.97 -23.66 21.62
CA ALA A 161 -5.62 -24.94 21.01
C ALA A 161 -4.10 -25.16 21.11
#